data_c9b6f1b7623c2731489d1e76d7e66bff
#
_entry.id   c9b6f1b7623c2731489d1e76d7e66bff
#
_cell.length_a   1.000
_cell.length_b   1.000
_cell.length_c   1.000
_cell.angle_alpha   90.00
_cell.angle_beta   90.00
_cell.angle_gamma   90.00
#
_symmetry.space_group_name_H-M   'P 1'
#
loop_
_entity.id
_entity.type
_entity.pdbx_description
1 polymer ?
#
loop_
_entity_poly.entity_id
_entity_poly.type
_entity_poly.pdbx_seq_one_letter_code
_entity_poly.pdbx_strand_id
1 'polypeptide(L)'
;MGKTMSDAHTSQINTNDGVLKPTPQTMHFGEPLRLQSGASLRDYTLMYETYGTLNAARDNAVLICHALNASHHVAGVYDNGDAGWWDNMVGPGKPVDTNRFFVVGVNNLGSCFGSTGPMHTNPDTGKPYGADFPVVTVEDWVDAQKRLMHALGITQWAAVMGGSLGGMQAMAWSVRYPECLRHCVVIASSTRLSAQNIAFNDVARQAILTDPDFHG
;
A
#
# COMPACT_ATOMS: atom_id res chain seq x y z
N MET A 1 20.83 22.53 15.08
CA MET A 1 21.41 22.66 13.74
C MET A 1 20.55 21.81 12.82
N GLY A 2 19.68 22.47 12.07
CA GLY A 2 18.68 21.82 11.24
C GLY A 2 19.31 21.15 10.02
N LYS A 3 18.98 19.89 9.80
CA LYS A 3 19.17 19.24 8.51
C LYS A 3 18.02 19.71 7.60
N THR A 4 18.37 20.51 6.64
CA THR A 4 17.53 20.88 5.52
C THR A 4 17.02 19.62 4.82
N MET A 5 15.70 19.47 4.76
CA MET A 5 15.05 18.52 3.86
C MET A 5 15.38 18.97 2.42
N SER A 6 16.31 18.28 1.79
CA SER A 6 16.63 18.49 0.38
C SER A 6 15.72 17.60 -0.48
N ASP A 7 14.93 18.28 -1.23
CA ASP A 7 14.51 18.08 -2.62
C ASP A 7 14.10 16.69 -3.14
N ALA A 8 12.83 16.71 -3.58
CA ALA A 8 12.31 16.05 -4.75
C ALA A 8 12.32 14.52 -4.77
N HIS A 9 11.29 13.94 -4.16
CA HIS A 9 10.77 12.65 -4.63
C HIS A 9 10.16 12.83 -6.04
N THR A 10 11.02 13.09 -7.02
CA THR A 10 10.66 12.99 -8.42
C THR A 10 11.12 11.61 -8.86
N SER A 11 10.20 10.65 -8.92
CA SER A 11 10.46 9.42 -9.64
C SER A 11 10.76 9.80 -11.08
N GLN A 12 12.01 9.66 -11.54
CA GLN A 12 12.36 9.90 -12.92
C GLN A 12 11.62 8.88 -13.78
N ILE A 13 10.62 9.36 -14.50
CA ILE A 13 9.95 8.60 -15.55
C ILE A 13 10.94 8.50 -16.69
N ASN A 14 11.65 7.40 -16.79
CA ASN A 14 12.47 7.09 -17.95
C ASN A 14 11.56 6.56 -19.06
N THR A 15 11.06 7.47 -19.90
CA THR A 15 10.21 7.14 -21.06
C THR A 15 11.01 7.19 -22.34
N ASN A 16 11.84 6.19 -22.63
CA ASN A 16 12.42 6.07 -23.98
C ASN A 16 11.45 5.42 -24.98
N ASP A 17 10.36 4.80 -24.50
CA ASP A 17 9.41 4.03 -25.32
C ASP A 17 7.95 4.12 -24.81
N GLY A 18 7.64 5.07 -23.94
CA GLY A 18 6.29 5.26 -23.39
C GLY A 18 5.91 4.26 -22.27
N VAL A 19 6.82 3.38 -21.89
CA VAL A 19 6.62 2.42 -20.81
C VAL A 19 7.13 3.01 -19.50
N LEU A 20 6.28 3.00 -18.46
CA LEU A 20 6.69 3.40 -17.12
C LEU A 20 7.70 2.39 -16.56
N LYS A 21 8.79 2.87 -16.01
CA LYS A 21 9.78 2.07 -15.27
C LYS A 21 9.82 2.54 -13.83
N PRO A 22 8.96 2.01 -12.97
CA PRO A 22 8.92 2.40 -11.58
C PRO A 22 10.12 1.84 -10.82
N THR A 23 10.46 2.52 -9.73
CA THR A 23 11.48 2.07 -8.79
C THR A 23 10.84 1.92 -7.42
N PRO A 24 10.87 0.72 -6.82
CA PRO A 24 10.41 0.51 -5.46
C PRO A 24 11.18 1.39 -4.48
N GLN A 25 10.45 1.96 -3.54
CA GLN A 25 10.97 2.85 -2.51
C GLN A 25 10.53 2.36 -1.13
N THR A 26 11.30 2.69 -0.11
CA THR A 26 10.96 2.37 1.27
C THR A 26 10.84 3.65 2.10
N MET A 27 9.85 3.68 2.99
CA MET A 27 9.72 4.69 4.02
C MET A 27 9.76 4.04 5.39
N HIS A 28 10.76 4.39 6.18
CA HIS A 28 10.93 3.91 7.54
C HIS A 28 10.25 4.83 8.55
N PHE A 29 9.59 4.24 9.56
CA PHE A 29 8.92 4.91 10.64
C PHE A 29 9.43 4.39 11.99
N GLY A 30 10.18 5.21 12.70
CA GLY A 30 10.66 4.90 14.06
C GLY A 30 9.57 5.05 15.13
N GLU A 31 8.59 5.93 14.89
CA GLU A 31 7.47 6.12 15.79
C GLU A 31 6.50 4.93 15.77
N PRO A 32 6.14 4.35 16.93
CA PRO A 32 5.26 3.19 16.98
C PRO A 32 3.90 3.44 16.30
N LEU A 33 3.44 2.48 15.53
CA LEU A 33 2.05 2.41 15.05
C LEU A 33 1.24 1.61 16.07
N ARG A 34 0.29 2.28 16.75
CA ARG A 34 -0.65 1.60 17.64
C ARG A 34 -1.71 0.91 16.78
N LEU A 35 -1.85 -0.40 16.97
CA LEU A 35 -2.77 -1.23 16.21
C LEU A 35 -4.14 -1.35 16.89
N GLN A 36 -5.17 -1.66 16.12
CA GLN A 36 -6.53 -1.90 16.63
C GLN A 36 -6.59 -3.08 17.62
N SER A 37 -5.68 -4.04 17.48
CA SER A 37 -5.51 -5.15 18.43
C SER A 37 -5.03 -4.73 19.82
N GLY A 38 -4.59 -3.47 19.98
CA GLY A 38 -3.94 -2.95 21.19
C GLY A 38 -2.43 -3.16 21.23
N ALA A 39 -1.85 -3.95 20.31
CA ALA A 39 -0.41 -4.07 20.12
C ALA A 39 0.17 -2.79 19.51
N SER A 40 1.49 -2.71 19.47
CA SER A 40 2.22 -1.64 18.78
C SER A 40 3.27 -2.23 17.87
N LEU A 41 3.31 -1.77 16.62
CA LEU A 41 4.38 -2.11 15.69
C LEU A 41 5.40 -0.98 15.69
N ARG A 42 6.62 -1.29 16.14
CA ARG A 42 7.75 -0.34 16.22
C ARG A 42 8.71 -0.58 15.07
N ASP A 43 9.43 0.48 14.69
CA ASP A 43 10.49 0.40 13.67
C ASP A 43 10.03 -0.32 12.40
N TYR A 44 8.92 0.13 11.83
CA TYR A 44 8.37 -0.51 10.63
C TYR A 44 8.69 0.29 9.36
N THR A 45 8.66 -0.40 8.25
CA THR A 45 8.90 0.14 6.92
C THR A 45 7.69 -0.14 6.02
N LEU A 46 7.33 0.84 5.20
CA LEU A 46 6.40 0.67 4.09
C LEU A 46 7.17 0.66 2.79
N MET A 47 6.92 -0.34 1.95
CA MET A 47 7.32 -0.41 0.57
C MET A 47 6.28 0.29 -0.29
N TYR A 48 6.69 1.15 -1.21
CA TYR A 48 5.77 1.89 -2.08
C TYR A 48 6.42 2.23 -3.41
N GLU A 49 5.60 2.58 -4.38
CA GLU A 49 5.99 3.17 -5.66
C GLU A 49 5.20 4.43 -5.94
N THR A 50 5.79 5.30 -6.76
CA THR A 50 5.15 6.53 -7.20
C THR A 50 5.22 6.67 -8.72
N TYR A 51 4.20 7.26 -9.31
CA TYR A 51 4.08 7.47 -10.75
C TYR A 51 3.58 8.88 -11.03
N GLY A 52 4.16 9.54 -12.02
CA GLY A 52 3.85 10.94 -12.30
C GLY A 52 4.53 11.94 -11.36
N THR A 53 4.02 13.17 -11.33
CA THR A 53 4.63 14.26 -10.58
C THR A 53 3.63 14.91 -9.63
N LEU A 54 4.02 15.06 -8.37
CA LEU A 54 3.24 15.80 -7.39
C LEU A 54 3.30 17.30 -7.73
N ASN A 55 2.15 17.94 -7.90
CA ASN A 55 2.06 19.35 -8.23
C ASN A 55 2.44 20.25 -7.02
N ALA A 56 2.66 21.55 -7.29
CA ALA A 56 3.02 22.51 -6.25
C ALA A 56 1.96 22.66 -5.16
N ALA A 57 0.68 22.50 -5.50
CA ALA A 57 -0.44 22.52 -4.55
C ALA A 57 -0.54 21.22 -3.71
N ARG A 58 0.18 20.17 -4.12
CA ARG A 58 0.21 18.85 -3.45
C ARG A 58 -1.18 18.20 -3.30
N ASP A 59 -2.05 18.41 -4.29
CA ASP A 59 -3.46 18.02 -4.25
C ASP A 59 -3.90 17.16 -5.45
N ASN A 60 -2.94 16.74 -6.31
CA ASN A 60 -3.18 15.83 -7.43
C ASN A 60 -2.79 14.37 -7.13
N ALA A 61 -2.58 14.04 -5.87
CA ALA A 61 -2.15 12.69 -5.50
C ALA A 61 -3.31 11.70 -5.48
N VAL A 62 -3.11 10.50 -6.03
CA VAL A 62 -4.05 9.38 -6.01
C VAL A 62 -3.42 8.19 -5.31
N LEU A 63 -4.08 7.69 -4.27
CA LEU A 63 -3.68 6.46 -3.59
C LEU A 63 -4.38 5.26 -4.23
N ILE A 64 -3.59 4.26 -4.64
CA ILE A 64 -4.08 2.97 -5.10
C ILE A 64 -3.87 1.93 -4.00
N CYS A 65 -4.97 1.40 -3.49
CA CYS A 65 -4.98 0.34 -2.49
C CYS A 65 -5.11 -1.02 -3.18
N HIS A 66 -4.14 -1.91 -2.96
CA HIS A 66 -4.09 -3.21 -3.62
C HIS A 66 -5.02 -4.27 -2.99
N ALA A 67 -5.39 -5.27 -3.78
CA ALA A 67 -6.12 -6.45 -3.35
C ALA A 67 -5.21 -7.43 -2.58
N LEU A 68 -5.79 -8.53 -2.05
CA LEU A 68 -5.08 -9.47 -1.17
C LEU A 68 -3.77 -10.00 -1.76
N ASN A 69 -3.76 -10.37 -3.02
CA ASN A 69 -2.64 -10.98 -3.74
C ASN A 69 -1.87 -10.03 -4.66
N ALA A 70 -2.03 -8.74 -4.49
CA ALA A 70 -1.30 -7.70 -5.23
C ALA A 70 -0.33 -6.96 -4.30
N SER A 71 0.36 -5.95 -4.81
CA SER A 71 1.41 -5.23 -4.09
C SER A 71 1.42 -3.74 -4.43
N HIS A 72 2.47 -3.05 -4.00
CA HIS A 72 2.79 -1.68 -4.38
C HIS A 72 3.05 -1.48 -5.89
N HIS A 73 3.44 -2.55 -6.61
CA HIS A 73 3.73 -2.48 -8.03
C HIS A 73 2.43 -2.39 -8.84
N VAL A 74 1.92 -1.16 -8.97
CA VAL A 74 0.62 -0.90 -9.60
C VAL A 74 0.71 -0.84 -11.11
N ALA A 75 1.76 -0.19 -11.66
CA ALA A 75 1.88 0.08 -13.10
C ALA A 75 3.34 0.06 -13.57
N GLY A 76 3.51 0.03 -14.87
CA GLY A 76 4.83 -0.05 -15.49
C GLY A 76 5.38 -1.47 -15.52
N VAL A 77 6.63 -1.58 -15.95
CA VAL A 77 7.30 -2.88 -16.11
C VAL A 77 8.69 -2.80 -15.51
N TYR A 78 9.04 -3.75 -14.65
CA TYR A 78 10.38 -3.92 -14.12
C TYR A 78 11.35 -4.47 -15.19
N ASP A 79 12.64 -4.35 -14.95
CA ASP A 79 13.67 -4.86 -15.90
C ASP A 79 13.61 -6.37 -16.11
N ASN A 80 13.07 -7.13 -15.16
CA ASN A 80 12.82 -8.58 -15.28
C ASN A 80 11.57 -8.93 -16.09
N GLY A 81 10.80 -7.91 -16.54
CA GLY A 81 9.59 -8.09 -17.33
C GLY A 81 8.30 -8.15 -16.53
N ASP A 82 8.35 -8.07 -15.19
CA ASP A 82 7.15 -8.07 -14.36
C ASP A 82 6.38 -6.77 -14.55
N ALA A 83 5.11 -6.88 -14.94
CA ALA A 83 4.20 -5.76 -15.15
C ALA A 83 3.38 -5.47 -13.90
N GLY A 84 3.13 -4.18 -13.66
CA GLY A 84 2.23 -3.73 -12.60
C GLY A 84 0.83 -4.34 -12.75
N TRP A 85 0.23 -4.76 -11.63
CA TRP A 85 -1.05 -5.49 -11.63
C TRP A 85 -2.23 -4.68 -12.19
N TRP A 86 -2.10 -3.37 -12.27
CA TRP A 86 -3.10 -2.47 -12.84
C TRP A 86 -2.55 -1.58 -13.96
N ASP A 87 -1.54 -2.06 -14.66
CA ASP A 87 -0.88 -1.30 -15.71
C ASP A 87 -1.83 -0.81 -16.82
N ASN A 88 -2.90 -1.56 -17.10
CA ASN A 88 -3.93 -1.14 -18.06
C ASN A 88 -4.76 0.08 -17.59
N MET A 89 -4.76 0.40 -16.31
CA MET A 89 -5.52 1.52 -15.73
C MET A 89 -4.66 2.73 -15.40
N VAL A 90 -3.40 2.53 -15.02
CA VAL A 90 -2.50 3.57 -14.52
C VAL A 90 -1.36 3.79 -15.50
N GLY A 91 -1.14 5.04 -15.91
CA GLY A 91 -0.06 5.39 -16.82
C GLY A 91 -0.36 6.64 -17.65
N PRO A 92 0.57 7.09 -18.49
CA PRO A 92 0.35 8.22 -19.38
C PRO A 92 -0.81 7.97 -20.33
N GLY A 93 -1.83 8.86 -20.33
CA GLY A 93 -3.02 8.75 -21.17
C GLY A 93 -3.98 7.61 -20.82
N LYS A 94 -3.73 6.87 -19.73
CA LYS A 94 -4.63 5.82 -19.23
C LYS A 94 -5.73 6.42 -18.32
N PRO A 95 -6.76 5.66 -17.89
CA PRO A 95 -7.83 6.19 -17.04
C PRO A 95 -7.36 6.94 -15.78
N VAL A 96 -6.32 6.45 -15.14
CA VAL A 96 -5.58 7.18 -14.10
C VAL A 96 -4.31 7.73 -14.74
N ASP A 97 -4.45 8.92 -15.35
CA ASP A 97 -3.42 9.51 -16.18
C ASP A 97 -2.28 10.11 -15.34
N THR A 98 -1.10 9.51 -15.40
CA THR A 98 0.08 9.96 -14.68
C THR A 98 0.70 11.26 -15.23
N ASN A 99 0.24 11.78 -16.37
CA ASN A 99 0.56 13.15 -16.81
C ASN A 99 -0.17 14.20 -15.96
N ARG A 100 -1.26 13.82 -15.28
CA ARG A 100 -2.11 14.69 -14.47
C ARG A 100 -2.00 14.40 -12.99
N PHE A 101 -1.88 13.12 -12.63
CA PHE A 101 -1.92 12.66 -11.26
C PHE A 101 -0.57 12.13 -10.80
N PHE A 102 -0.27 12.37 -9.54
CA PHE A 102 0.78 11.70 -8.80
C PHE A 102 0.20 10.47 -8.12
N VAL A 103 0.46 9.30 -8.66
CA VAL A 103 -0.11 8.04 -8.15
C VAL A 103 0.84 7.41 -7.16
N VAL A 104 0.31 6.91 -6.05
CA VAL A 104 1.05 6.19 -5.01
C VAL A 104 0.45 4.80 -4.86
N GLY A 105 1.26 3.77 -5.07
CA GLY A 105 0.98 2.38 -4.72
C GLY A 105 1.75 2.02 -3.46
N VAL A 106 1.10 1.49 -2.44
CA VAL A 106 1.75 1.11 -1.19
C VAL A 106 1.46 -0.34 -0.86
N ASN A 107 2.49 -1.06 -0.41
CA ASN A 107 2.35 -2.44 0.05
C ASN A 107 1.91 -2.47 1.52
N ASN A 108 0.88 -3.25 1.83
CA ASN A 108 0.30 -3.33 3.16
C ASN A 108 1.27 -3.98 4.17
N LEU A 109 1.21 -3.54 5.43
CA LEU A 109 1.87 -4.21 6.55
C LEU A 109 1.38 -5.66 6.68
N GLY A 110 2.29 -6.57 7.00
CA GLY A 110 1.98 -8.00 7.08
C GLY A 110 2.06 -8.74 5.75
N SER A 111 2.26 -8.03 4.63
CA SER A 111 2.46 -8.60 3.31
C SER A 111 3.91 -9.04 3.08
N CYS A 112 4.13 -9.83 2.02
CA CYS A 112 5.45 -10.38 1.66
C CYS A 112 6.24 -9.54 0.63
N PHE A 113 5.75 -8.36 0.24
CA PHE A 113 6.37 -7.53 -0.80
C PHE A 113 7.12 -6.31 -0.26
N GLY A 114 7.82 -6.45 0.87
CA GLY A 114 8.81 -5.49 1.36
C GLY A 114 8.34 -4.52 2.44
N SER A 115 7.05 -4.34 2.69
CA SER A 115 6.59 -3.72 3.94
C SER A 115 6.78 -4.67 5.10
N THR A 116 6.99 -4.11 6.30
CA THR A 116 7.21 -4.93 7.50
C THR A 116 6.09 -5.97 7.69
N GLY A 117 6.49 -7.21 7.82
CA GLY A 117 5.61 -8.38 7.95
C GLY A 117 6.31 -9.53 8.68
N PRO A 118 5.72 -10.73 8.70
CA PRO A 118 6.19 -11.89 9.45
C PRO A 118 7.65 -12.28 9.18
N MET A 119 8.15 -12.02 7.98
CA MET A 119 9.54 -12.34 7.60
C MET A 119 10.59 -11.36 8.15
N HIS A 120 10.16 -10.21 8.66
CA HIS A 120 11.06 -9.19 9.18
C HIS A 120 11.48 -9.49 10.61
N THR A 121 12.64 -8.95 11.00
CA THR A 121 13.16 -9.09 12.35
C THR A 121 12.31 -8.30 13.33
N ASN A 122 11.86 -8.96 14.39
CA ASN A 122 11.25 -8.32 15.54
C ASN A 122 12.36 -7.62 16.37
N PRO A 123 12.31 -6.29 16.55
CA PRO A 123 13.35 -5.55 17.26
C PRO A 123 13.48 -5.94 18.74
N ASP A 124 12.43 -6.53 19.33
CA ASP A 124 12.43 -6.93 20.73
C ASP A 124 13.13 -8.28 20.96
N THR A 125 13.13 -9.15 19.96
CA THR A 125 13.66 -10.52 20.09
C THR A 125 14.91 -10.76 19.24
N GLY A 126 15.16 -9.91 18.24
CA GLY A 126 16.22 -10.10 17.24
C GLY A 126 15.97 -11.28 16.28
N LYS A 127 14.78 -11.88 16.28
CA LYS A 127 14.37 -13.00 15.42
C LYS A 127 13.25 -12.56 14.48
N PRO A 128 12.99 -13.29 13.39
CA PRO A 128 11.81 -13.03 12.57
C PRO A 128 10.54 -13.07 13.42
N TYR A 129 9.57 -12.22 13.09
CA TYR A 129 8.28 -12.23 13.77
C TYR A 129 7.56 -13.58 13.64
N GLY A 130 7.58 -14.18 12.45
CA GLY A 130 6.85 -15.41 12.18
C GLY A 130 5.37 -15.30 12.57
N ALA A 131 4.87 -16.27 13.31
CA ALA A 131 3.50 -16.32 13.83
C ALA A 131 3.22 -15.25 14.92
N ASP A 132 4.26 -14.67 15.50
CA ASP A 132 4.13 -13.60 16.51
C ASP A 132 3.94 -12.21 15.90
N PHE A 133 3.88 -12.11 14.57
CA PHE A 133 3.56 -10.83 13.92
C PHE A 133 2.18 -10.36 14.39
N PRO A 134 2.06 -9.11 14.87
CA PRO A 134 0.80 -8.64 15.45
C PRO A 134 -0.31 -8.64 14.40
N VAL A 135 -1.53 -8.93 14.85
CA VAL A 135 -2.72 -8.83 13.99
C VAL A 135 -2.89 -7.39 13.54
N VAL A 136 -2.89 -7.18 12.22
CA VAL A 136 -3.16 -5.90 11.57
C VAL A 136 -4.52 -5.94 10.88
N THR A 137 -5.24 -4.84 10.96
CA THR A 137 -6.56 -4.66 10.34
C THR A 137 -6.50 -3.71 9.16
N VAL A 138 -7.62 -3.57 8.45
CA VAL A 138 -7.74 -2.59 7.36
C VAL A 138 -7.52 -1.17 7.87
N GLU A 139 -7.99 -0.86 9.07
CA GLU A 139 -7.82 0.43 9.72
C GLU A 139 -6.35 0.72 10.04
N ASP A 140 -5.59 -0.29 10.46
CA ASP A 140 -4.15 -0.16 10.72
C ASP A 140 -3.37 0.16 9.44
N TRP A 141 -3.76 -0.47 8.31
CA TRP A 141 -3.18 -0.13 7.01
C TRP A 141 -3.46 1.31 6.63
N VAL A 142 -4.69 1.78 6.83
CA VAL A 142 -5.08 3.18 6.55
C VAL A 142 -4.31 4.15 7.44
N ASP A 143 -4.11 3.82 8.72
CA ASP A 143 -3.32 4.64 9.64
C ASP A 143 -1.84 4.71 9.21
N ALA A 144 -1.26 3.60 8.77
CA ALA A 144 0.10 3.56 8.23
C ALA A 144 0.21 4.35 6.90
N GLN A 145 -0.76 4.19 6.00
CA GLN A 145 -0.84 4.94 4.74
C GLN A 145 -0.99 6.46 4.98
N LYS A 146 -1.69 6.88 6.03
CA LYS A 146 -1.78 8.29 6.40
C LYS A 146 -0.41 8.85 6.83
N ARG A 147 0.39 8.07 7.55
CA ARG A 147 1.76 8.48 7.88
C ARG A 147 2.60 8.63 6.61
N LEU A 148 2.48 7.70 5.65
CA LEU A 148 3.15 7.79 4.35
C LEU A 148 2.69 9.04 3.58
N MET A 149 1.39 9.34 3.55
CA MET A 149 0.84 10.55 2.96
C MET A 149 1.56 11.80 3.48
N HIS A 150 1.68 11.93 4.80
CA HIS A 150 2.34 13.08 5.42
C HIS A 150 3.85 13.10 5.11
N ALA A 151 4.52 11.95 5.14
CA ALA A 151 5.94 11.84 4.81
C ALA A 151 6.25 12.23 3.37
N LEU A 152 5.34 11.95 2.43
CA LEU A 152 5.43 12.38 1.03
C LEU A 152 5.02 13.86 0.84
N GLY A 153 4.57 14.53 1.92
CA GLY A 153 4.13 15.92 1.88
C GLY A 153 2.82 16.13 1.14
N ILE A 154 2.01 15.08 0.95
CA ILE A 154 0.69 15.17 0.35
C ILE A 154 -0.26 15.77 1.39
N THR A 155 -1.04 16.77 1.01
CA THR A 155 -1.97 17.45 1.91
C THR A 155 -3.37 16.85 1.85
N GLN A 156 -3.78 16.38 0.68
CA GLN A 156 -5.07 15.73 0.46
C GLN A 156 -4.98 14.84 -0.78
N TRP A 157 -5.53 13.63 -0.69
CA TRP A 157 -5.69 12.76 -1.85
C TRP A 157 -6.74 13.33 -2.80
N ALA A 158 -6.43 13.45 -4.09
CA ALA A 158 -7.45 13.69 -5.11
C ALA A 158 -8.43 12.53 -5.17
N ALA A 159 -7.91 11.30 -5.02
CA ALA A 159 -8.73 10.11 -4.86
C ALA A 159 -8.00 9.03 -4.05
N VAL A 160 -8.75 8.24 -3.32
CA VAL A 160 -8.33 6.94 -2.78
C VAL A 160 -9.16 5.87 -3.47
N MET A 161 -8.51 4.91 -4.11
CA MET A 161 -9.23 3.90 -4.90
C MET A 161 -8.65 2.51 -4.74
N GLY A 162 -9.51 1.51 -4.85
CA GLY A 162 -9.08 0.13 -4.78
C GLY A 162 -10.20 -0.87 -5.06
N GLY A 163 -9.79 -2.08 -5.40
CA GLY A 163 -10.68 -3.20 -5.65
C GLY A 163 -10.60 -4.25 -4.54
N SER A 164 -11.71 -4.96 -4.28
CA SER A 164 -11.76 -6.04 -3.28
C SER A 164 -11.26 -5.56 -1.91
N LEU A 165 -10.22 -6.14 -1.35
CA LEU A 165 -9.59 -5.70 -0.10
C LEU A 165 -9.07 -4.26 -0.17
N GLY A 166 -8.60 -3.82 -1.35
CA GLY A 166 -8.24 -2.42 -1.58
C GLY A 166 -9.44 -1.48 -1.50
N GLY A 167 -10.62 -1.93 -1.92
CA GLY A 167 -11.86 -1.18 -1.77
C GLY A 167 -12.30 -1.05 -0.29
N MET A 168 -12.03 -2.05 0.54
CA MET A 168 -12.23 -1.95 2.00
C MET A 168 -11.33 -0.87 2.60
N GLN A 169 -10.07 -0.78 2.15
CA GLN A 169 -9.15 0.27 2.57
C GLN A 169 -9.67 1.65 2.14
N ALA A 170 -10.13 1.80 0.89
CA ALA A 170 -10.69 3.07 0.40
C ALA A 170 -11.92 3.50 1.21
N MET A 171 -12.82 2.57 1.56
CA MET A 171 -13.96 2.85 2.45
C MET A 171 -13.48 3.25 3.85
N ALA A 172 -12.51 2.54 4.43
CA ALA A 172 -11.95 2.89 5.73
C ALA A 172 -11.32 4.29 5.73
N TRP A 173 -10.63 4.69 4.66
CA TRP A 173 -10.15 6.05 4.47
C TRP A 173 -11.27 7.08 4.54
N SER A 174 -12.38 6.85 3.82
CA SER A 174 -13.51 7.80 3.77
C SER A 174 -14.22 7.97 5.10
N VAL A 175 -14.17 6.97 5.98
CA VAL A 175 -14.77 7.00 7.30
C VAL A 175 -13.84 7.59 8.36
N ARG A 176 -12.56 7.20 8.33
CA ARG A 176 -11.57 7.61 9.35
C ARG A 176 -11.00 9.00 9.11
N TYR A 177 -10.81 9.38 7.83
CA TYR A 177 -10.12 10.60 7.43
C TYR A 177 -10.83 11.28 6.26
N PRO A 178 -12.13 11.59 6.37
CA PRO A 178 -12.91 12.16 5.25
C PRO A 178 -12.33 13.47 4.73
N GLU A 179 -11.64 14.24 5.57
CA GLU A 179 -11.00 15.48 5.19
C GLU A 179 -9.72 15.29 4.36
N CYS A 180 -9.14 14.09 4.38
CA CYS A 180 -7.88 13.79 3.70
C CYS A 180 -8.06 13.33 2.25
N LEU A 181 -9.29 13.20 1.75
CA LEU A 181 -9.55 12.78 0.38
C LEU A 181 -10.74 13.53 -0.22
N ARG A 182 -10.69 13.75 -1.54
CA ARG A 182 -11.81 14.35 -2.30
C ARG A 182 -12.75 13.31 -2.86
N HIS A 183 -12.21 12.18 -3.33
CA HIS A 183 -12.99 11.10 -3.93
C HIS A 183 -12.58 9.74 -3.35
N CYS A 184 -13.58 8.90 -3.13
CA CYS A 184 -13.42 7.50 -2.75
C CYS A 184 -13.98 6.62 -3.86
N VAL A 185 -13.14 5.77 -4.46
CA VAL A 185 -13.54 4.88 -5.56
C VAL A 185 -13.41 3.43 -5.09
N VAL A 186 -14.56 2.80 -4.91
CA VAL A 186 -14.67 1.42 -4.40
C VAL A 186 -15.12 0.50 -5.52
N ILE A 187 -14.33 -0.53 -5.82
CA ILE A 187 -14.55 -1.43 -6.94
C ILE A 187 -14.71 -2.86 -6.40
N ALA A 188 -15.83 -3.51 -6.72
CA ALA A 188 -16.08 -4.92 -6.39
C ALA A 188 -15.75 -5.25 -4.92
N SER A 189 -16.24 -4.42 -3.99
CA SER A 189 -15.94 -4.52 -2.56
C SER A 189 -17.18 -4.26 -1.72
N SER A 190 -17.12 -4.59 -0.43
CA SER A 190 -18.20 -4.33 0.51
C SER A 190 -17.64 -4.03 1.90
N THR A 191 -18.48 -3.42 2.74
CA THR A 191 -18.15 -3.11 4.14
C THR A 191 -18.20 -4.32 5.06
N ARG A 192 -18.73 -5.45 4.58
CA ARG A 192 -18.92 -6.66 5.38
C ARG A 192 -18.78 -7.90 4.48
N LEU A 193 -18.03 -8.88 4.97
CA LEU A 193 -17.94 -10.19 4.32
C LEU A 193 -19.26 -10.95 4.50
N SER A 194 -19.74 -11.57 3.44
CA SER A 194 -20.84 -12.54 3.51
C SER A 194 -20.35 -13.87 4.12
N ALA A 195 -21.27 -14.70 4.59
CA ALA A 195 -20.95 -16.05 5.04
C ALA A 195 -20.21 -16.87 3.96
N GLN A 196 -20.58 -16.70 2.70
CA GLN A 196 -19.93 -17.34 1.57
C GLN A 196 -18.44 -16.88 1.43
N ASN A 197 -18.16 -15.59 1.54
CA ASN A 197 -16.79 -15.07 1.48
C ASN A 197 -15.95 -15.63 2.64
N ILE A 198 -16.51 -15.70 3.85
CA ILE A 198 -15.85 -16.28 5.02
C ILE A 198 -15.54 -17.75 4.77
N ALA A 199 -16.49 -18.52 4.22
CA ALA A 199 -16.29 -19.93 3.90
C ALA A 199 -15.18 -20.14 2.86
N PHE A 200 -15.11 -19.35 1.80
CA PHE A 200 -14.01 -19.42 0.83
C PHE A 200 -12.64 -19.12 1.46
N ASN A 201 -12.56 -18.12 2.32
CA ASN A 201 -11.32 -17.81 3.04
C ASN A 201 -10.93 -18.95 4.00
N ASP A 202 -11.90 -19.63 4.61
CA ASP A 202 -11.62 -20.79 5.45
C ASP A 202 -11.09 -21.98 4.65
N VAL A 203 -11.65 -22.26 3.48
CA VAL A 203 -11.13 -23.30 2.57
C VAL A 203 -9.67 -23.03 2.20
N ALA A 204 -9.31 -21.81 1.86
CA ALA A 204 -7.92 -21.45 1.55
C ALA A 204 -6.99 -21.65 2.75
N ARG A 205 -7.45 -21.27 3.95
CA ARG A 205 -6.70 -21.47 5.19
C ARG A 205 -6.53 -22.95 5.53
N GLN A 206 -7.59 -23.74 5.39
CA GLN A 206 -7.54 -25.19 5.62
C GLN A 206 -6.58 -25.88 4.63
N ALA A 207 -6.54 -25.45 3.38
CA ALA A 207 -5.61 -25.99 2.39
C ALA A 207 -4.14 -25.83 2.84
N ILE A 208 -3.79 -24.68 3.44
CA ILE A 208 -2.45 -24.45 3.99
C ILE A 208 -2.22 -25.32 5.23
N LEU A 209 -3.15 -25.31 6.19
CA LEU A 209 -2.99 -26.02 7.46
C LEU A 209 -2.92 -27.55 7.31
N THR A 210 -3.49 -28.08 6.23
CA THR A 210 -3.50 -29.53 5.95
C THR A 210 -2.40 -29.94 4.96
N ASP A 211 -1.61 -29.02 4.47
CA ASP A 211 -0.45 -29.31 3.62
C ASP A 211 0.61 -30.07 4.46
N PRO A 212 1.05 -31.27 4.01
CA PRO A 212 2.03 -32.06 4.76
C PRO A 212 3.40 -31.37 4.91
N ASP A 213 3.71 -30.39 4.06
CA ASP A 213 4.96 -29.64 4.12
C ASP A 213 4.85 -28.33 4.94
N PHE A 214 3.65 -28.02 5.47
CA PHE A 214 3.45 -26.85 6.34
C PHE A 214 3.77 -27.20 7.80
N HIS A 215 4.80 -26.59 8.34
CA HIS A 215 5.30 -26.84 9.71
C HIS A 215 5.07 -25.69 10.70
N GLY A 216 4.22 -24.70 10.37
CA GLY A 216 3.87 -23.55 11.21
C GLY A 216 4.66 -22.30 10.87
#